data_916c195a780bfd6d2fd2bc874109c7af
#
_entry.id   916c195a780bfd6d2fd2bc874109c7af
#
_cell.length_a   1.000
_cell.length_b   1.000
_cell.length_c   1.000
_cell.angle_alpha   90.00
_cell.angle_beta   90.00
_cell.angle_gamma   90.00
#
_symmetry.space_group_name_H-M   'P 1'
#
loop_
_entity.id
_entity.type
_entity.pdbx_description
1 polymer ?
#
loop_
_entity_poly.entity_id
_entity_poly.type
_entity_poly.pdbx_seq_one_letter_code
_entity_poly.pdbx_strand_id
1 'polypeptide(L)'
;DSSNREKQFSSDVSHELRTPIAVIQAESEYAIKYARTPEEMQEGLTHILEQAKFMSSLVAQLLDVARLENNYEMNVAPVDVSTMLRNMIHDYTRLCAEKHITINADIDSDLIITGHEVSLRRAVTNLIDNAIKFTKSTINITAKRNNLYLIIEVTDNGIGIEADNLSQIFNRMYQTEQSRNKKSNHGIGLGLYFVDKVVHLHHGTITAKSELGVFTTFSITLPLS
;
A
#
# COMPACT_ATOMS: atom_id res chain seq x y z
N ASP A 1 -6.57 25.12 -10.58
CA ASP A 1 -6.50 24.13 -9.47
C ASP A 1 -5.64 22.91 -9.78
N SER A 2 -5.58 22.39 -11.02
CA SER A 2 -4.70 21.29 -11.40
C SER A 2 -3.22 21.64 -11.24
N SER A 3 -2.80 22.81 -11.70
CA SER A 3 -1.40 23.29 -11.61
C SER A 3 -0.90 23.43 -10.17
N ASN A 4 -1.77 23.79 -9.21
CA ASN A 4 -1.37 23.86 -7.81
C ASN A 4 -1.19 22.47 -7.18
N ARG A 5 -2.00 21.50 -7.58
CA ARG A 5 -1.86 20.10 -7.13
C ARG A 5 -0.60 19.45 -7.67
N GLU A 6 -0.24 19.72 -8.93
CA GLU A 6 1.03 19.23 -9.52
C GLU A 6 2.26 19.83 -8.86
N LYS A 7 2.25 21.15 -8.58
CA LYS A 7 3.33 21.83 -7.86
C LYS A 7 3.50 21.27 -6.44
N GLN A 8 2.39 21.09 -5.72
CA GLN A 8 2.41 20.50 -4.38
C GLN A 8 3.00 19.10 -4.41
N PHE A 9 2.54 18.27 -5.34
CA PHE A 9 3.06 16.91 -5.50
C PHE A 9 4.58 16.88 -5.80
N SER A 10 5.06 17.72 -6.72
CA SER A 10 6.49 17.82 -7.02
C SER A 10 7.31 18.25 -5.80
N SER A 11 6.75 19.18 -5.00
CA SER A 11 7.35 19.60 -3.73
C SER A 11 7.42 18.45 -2.71
N ASP A 12 6.31 17.74 -2.54
CA ASP A 12 6.20 16.64 -1.57
C ASP A 12 7.14 15.48 -1.94
N VAL A 13 7.19 15.09 -3.23
CA VAL A 13 8.15 14.10 -3.73
C VAL A 13 9.59 14.53 -3.47
N SER A 14 9.91 15.81 -3.71
CA SER A 14 11.26 16.33 -3.49
C SER A 14 11.64 16.28 -2.01
N HIS A 15 10.70 16.53 -1.10
CA HIS A 15 10.92 16.41 0.33
C HIS A 15 11.12 14.95 0.76
N GLU A 16 10.27 14.03 0.28
CA GLU A 16 10.36 12.61 0.60
C GLU A 16 11.64 11.94 0.04
N LEU A 17 12.20 12.46 -1.04
CA LEU A 17 13.50 12.01 -1.58
C LEU A 17 14.70 12.62 -0.84
N ARG A 18 14.60 13.85 -0.37
CA ARG A 18 15.72 14.56 0.28
C ARG A 18 16.13 13.90 1.60
N THR A 19 15.17 13.45 2.38
CA THR A 19 15.42 12.83 3.70
C THR A 19 16.28 11.57 3.59
N PRO A 20 15.92 10.52 2.80
CA PRO A 20 16.74 9.33 2.67
C PRO A 20 18.11 9.63 2.06
N ILE A 21 18.21 10.56 1.12
CA ILE A 21 19.50 10.98 0.55
C ILE A 21 20.41 11.57 1.64
N ALA A 22 19.88 12.44 2.50
CA ALA A 22 20.64 13.03 3.60
C ALA A 22 21.11 11.97 4.60
N VAL A 23 20.29 10.97 4.91
CA VAL A 23 20.67 9.84 5.78
C VAL A 23 21.79 9.02 5.13
N ILE A 24 21.65 8.65 3.83
CA ILE A 24 22.69 7.92 3.10
C ILE A 24 24.02 8.68 3.13
N GLN A 25 23.99 10.00 2.91
CA GLN A 25 25.20 10.83 2.95
C GLN A 25 25.82 10.84 4.34
N ALA A 26 25.03 11.08 5.39
CA ALA A 26 25.52 11.13 6.77
C ALA A 26 26.13 9.78 7.22
N GLU A 27 25.44 8.66 6.96
CA GLU A 27 25.94 7.32 7.29
C GLU A 27 27.21 6.96 6.50
N SER A 28 27.27 7.33 5.21
CA SER A 28 28.47 7.13 4.41
C SER A 28 29.65 7.94 4.93
N GLU A 29 29.45 9.22 5.26
CA GLU A 29 30.48 10.07 5.83
C GLU A 29 30.96 9.56 7.20
N TYR A 30 30.03 9.11 8.04
CA TYR A 30 30.37 8.52 9.33
C TYR A 30 31.19 7.24 9.16
N ALA A 31 30.76 6.33 8.30
CA ALA A 31 31.46 5.07 8.05
C ALA A 31 32.89 5.31 7.54
N ILE A 32 33.08 6.28 6.65
CA ILE A 32 34.40 6.60 6.07
C ILE A 32 35.34 7.26 7.09
N LYS A 33 34.81 8.18 7.90
CA LYS A 33 35.66 9.03 8.77
C LYS A 33 35.84 8.47 10.18
N TYR A 34 34.83 7.80 10.73
CA TYR A 34 34.74 7.52 12.17
C TYR A 34 34.56 6.05 12.52
N ALA A 35 34.00 5.20 11.66
CA ALA A 35 33.83 3.79 11.97
C ALA A 35 35.21 3.13 12.26
N ARG A 36 35.33 2.51 13.42
CA ARG A 36 36.57 1.86 13.91
C ARG A 36 36.45 0.34 13.94
N THR A 37 35.23 -0.19 13.96
CA THR A 37 34.98 -1.63 14.02
C THR A 37 34.16 -2.11 12.83
N PRO A 38 34.28 -3.41 12.48
CA PRO A 38 33.46 -3.99 11.43
C PRO A 38 31.95 -3.88 11.73
N GLU A 39 31.56 -3.94 13.02
CA GLU A 39 30.18 -3.85 13.48
C GLU A 39 29.60 -2.46 13.19
N GLU A 40 30.32 -1.38 13.54
CA GLU A 40 29.93 0.00 13.22
C GLU A 40 29.79 0.23 11.70
N MET A 41 30.72 -0.33 10.91
CA MET A 41 30.65 -0.29 9.46
C MET A 41 29.40 -1.02 8.93
N GLN A 42 29.10 -2.20 9.47
CA GLN A 42 27.96 -3.01 9.06
C GLN A 42 26.63 -2.31 9.40
N GLU A 43 26.54 -1.67 10.55
CA GLU A 43 25.35 -0.88 10.96
C GLU A 43 25.09 0.27 9.96
N GLY A 44 26.11 1.07 9.64
CA GLY A 44 26.00 2.16 8.66
C GLY A 44 25.60 1.66 7.26
N LEU A 45 26.21 0.57 6.78
CA LEU A 45 25.84 -0.05 5.50
C LEU A 45 24.39 -0.59 5.51
N THR A 46 23.92 -1.10 6.65
CA THR A 46 22.54 -1.58 6.79
C THR A 46 21.55 -0.42 6.67
N HIS A 47 21.81 0.70 7.35
CA HIS A 47 20.98 1.90 7.25
C HIS A 47 20.97 2.46 5.82
N ILE A 48 22.13 2.52 5.15
CA ILE A 48 22.23 2.95 3.76
C ILE A 48 21.37 2.06 2.85
N LEU A 49 21.45 0.72 3.03
CA LEU A 49 20.68 -0.23 2.24
C LEU A 49 19.16 -0.07 2.46
N GLU A 50 18.73 0.18 3.69
CA GLU A 50 17.33 0.44 4.01
C GLU A 50 16.80 1.70 3.30
N GLN A 51 17.59 2.79 3.32
CA GLN A 51 17.21 4.02 2.62
C GLN A 51 17.19 3.84 1.09
N ALA A 52 18.14 3.10 0.53
CA ALA A 52 18.14 2.79 -0.89
C ALA A 52 16.93 1.95 -1.33
N LYS A 53 16.54 0.95 -0.53
CA LYS A 53 15.31 0.16 -0.75
C LYS A 53 14.06 1.02 -0.67
N PHE A 54 13.99 1.92 0.31
CA PHE A 54 12.90 2.87 0.43
C PHE A 54 12.78 3.76 -0.81
N MET A 55 13.88 4.36 -1.28
CA MET A 55 13.88 5.19 -2.50
C MET A 55 13.44 4.40 -3.73
N SER A 56 13.90 3.16 -3.87
CA SER A 56 13.47 2.28 -4.97
C SER A 56 11.96 2.01 -4.95
N SER A 57 11.40 1.77 -3.76
CA SER A 57 9.95 1.60 -3.59
C SER A 57 9.18 2.89 -3.92
N LEU A 58 9.69 4.05 -3.49
CA LEU A 58 9.10 5.36 -3.81
C LEU A 58 9.04 5.60 -5.32
N VAL A 59 10.15 5.39 -6.02
CA VAL A 59 10.21 5.56 -7.48
C VAL A 59 9.23 4.61 -8.17
N ALA A 60 9.17 3.34 -7.76
CA ALA A 60 8.23 2.38 -8.32
C ALA A 60 6.77 2.82 -8.14
N GLN A 61 6.39 3.30 -6.95
CA GLN A 61 5.03 3.79 -6.69
C GLN A 61 4.69 5.05 -7.51
N LEU A 62 5.66 5.96 -7.67
CA LEU A 62 5.47 7.16 -8.51
C LEU A 62 5.25 6.78 -9.98
N LEU A 63 6.04 5.85 -10.50
CA LEU A 63 5.90 5.37 -11.89
C LEU A 63 4.55 4.68 -12.12
N ASP A 64 4.05 3.92 -11.14
CA ASP A 64 2.75 3.27 -11.28
C ASP A 64 1.59 4.28 -11.28
N VAL A 65 1.64 5.27 -10.39
CA VAL A 65 0.66 6.36 -10.40
C VAL A 65 0.72 7.12 -11.74
N ALA A 66 1.92 7.46 -12.23
CA ALA A 66 2.08 8.14 -13.51
C ALA A 66 1.53 7.32 -14.70
N ARG A 67 1.71 5.99 -14.69
CA ARG A 67 1.14 5.11 -15.73
C ARG A 67 -0.39 5.10 -15.69
N LEU A 68 -1.00 5.07 -14.51
CA LEU A 68 -2.46 5.12 -14.36
C LEU A 68 -3.03 6.48 -14.82
N GLU A 69 -2.37 7.59 -14.49
CA GLU A 69 -2.84 8.94 -14.85
C GLU A 69 -2.71 9.24 -16.36
N ASN A 70 -1.74 8.63 -17.03
CA ASN A 70 -1.52 8.81 -18.47
C ASN A 70 -2.33 7.85 -19.35
N ASN A 71 -3.31 7.11 -18.81
CA ASN A 71 -4.13 6.15 -19.55
C ASN A 71 -3.29 5.22 -20.47
N TYR A 72 -2.13 4.77 -19.99
CA TYR A 72 -1.37 3.76 -20.74
C TYR A 72 -2.30 2.60 -21.04
N GLU A 73 -2.31 2.14 -22.30
CA GLU A 73 -3.16 1.05 -22.78
C GLU A 73 -3.07 -0.15 -21.82
N MET A 74 -4.07 -0.24 -20.94
CA MET A 74 -4.20 -1.39 -20.06
C MET A 74 -4.78 -2.53 -20.90
N ASN A 75 -4.08 -3.64 -21.00
CA ASN A 75 -4.64 -4.88 -21.52
C ASN A 75 -5.76 -5.36 -20.59
N VAL A 76 -6.97 -5.00 -20.93
CA VAL A 76 -8.19 -5.38 -20.22
C VAL A 76 -8.63 -6.75 -20.73
N ALA A 77 -8.79 -7.70 -19.82
CA ALA A 77 -9.18 -9.08 -20.10
C ALA A 77 -10.06 -9.62 -18.98
N PRO A 78 -10.74 -10.76 -19.16
CA PRO A 78 -11.39 -11.46 -18.05
C PRO A 78 -10.35 -11.84 -16.98
N VAL A 79 -10.60 -11.45 -15.73
CA VAL A 79 -9.74 -11.74 -14.57
C VAL A 79 -10.51 -12.62 -13.59
N ASP A 80 -9.99 -13.80 -13.29
CA ASP A 80 -10.46 -14.65 -12.21
C ASP A 80 -9.93 -14.12 -10.86
N VAL A 81 -10.72 -13.26 -10.23
CA VAL A 81 -10.38 -12.63 -8.95
C VAL A 81 -10.33 -13.66 -7.83
N SER A 82 -11.16 -14.72 -7.89
CA SER A 82 -11.15 -15.79 -6.89
C SER A 82 -9.79 -16.48 -6.82
N THR A 83 -9.28 -16.90 -7.96
CA THR A 83 -7.97 -17.55 -8.08
C THR A 83 -6.84 -16.56 -7.74
N MET A 84 -6.93 -15.33 -8.22
CA MET A 84 -5.95 -14.29 -7.93
C MET A 84 -5.80 -14.07 -6.42
N LEU A 85 -6.92 -13.89 -5.71
CA LEU A 85 -6.90 -13.63 -4.26
C LEU A 85 -6.40 -14.84 -3.47
N ARG A 86 -6.83 -16.07 -3.80
CA ARG A 86 -6.36 -17.28 -3.12
C ARG A 86 -4.85 -17.45 -3.23
N ASN A 87 -4.28 -17.21 -4.42
CA ASN A 87 -2.83 -17.28 -4.64
C ASN A 87 -2.10 -16.21 -3.81
N MET A 88 -2.58 -14.97 -3.82
CA MET A 88 -2.00 -13.89 -3.01
C MET A 88 -2.03 -14.22 -1.52
N ILE A 89 -3.16 -14.68 -1.00
CA ILE A 89 -3.30 -15.03 0.42
C ILE A 89 -2.38 -16.19 0.80
N HIS A 90 -2.22 -17.18 -0.08
CA HIS A 90 -1.27 -18.27 0.15
C HIS A 90 0.17 -17.74 0.34
N ASP A 91 0.60 -16.82 -0.52
CA ASP A 91 1.93 -16.21 -0.44
C ASP A 91 2.11 -15.38 0.84
N TYR A 92 1.07 -14.62 1.23
CA TYR A 92 1.10 -13.81 2.46
C TYR A 92 1.00 -14.62 3.76
N THR A 93 0.44 -15.84 3.73
CA THR A 93 0.24 -16.65 4.94
C THR A 93 1.56 -16.93 5.67
N ARG A 94 2.64 -17.23 4.92
CA ARG A 94 3.96 -17.46 5.52
C ARG A 94 4.53 -16.19 6.13
N LEU A 95 4.46 -15.07 5.42
CA LEU A 95 4.94 -13.76 5.91
C LEU A 95 4.18 -13.33 7.17
N CYS A 96 2.87 -13.54 7.20
CA CYS A 96 2.04 -13.23 8.35
C CYS A 96 2.38 -14.13 9.56
N ALA A 97 2.61 -15.42 9.34
CA ALA A 97 3.01 -16.34 10.40
C ALA A 97 4.33 -15.94 11.07
N GLU A 98 5.33 -15.52 10.29
CA GLU A 98 6.61 -15.02 10.81
C GLU A 98 6.45 -13.76 11.68
N LYS A 99 5.39 -12.99 11.46
CA LYS A 99 5.04 -11.79 12.24
C LYS A 99 3.98 -12.03 13.32
N HIS A 100 3.61 -13.30 13.58
CA HIS A 100 2.52 -13.68 14.50
C HIS A 100 1.17 -13.04 14.14
N ILE A 101 0.90 -12.88 12.85
CA ILE A 101 -0.37 -12.36 12.31
C ILE A 101 -1.16 -13.55 11.74
N THR A 102 -2.42 -13.66 12.16
CA THR A 102 -3.36 -14.63 11.58
C THR A 102 -4.07 -13.99 10.41
N ILE A 103 -4.06 -14.65 9.25
CA ILE A 103 -4.82 -14.23 8.08
C ILE A 103 -5.94 -15.24 7.82
N ASN A 104 -7.18 -14.75 7.76
CA ASN A 104 -8.36 -15.55 7.45
C ASN A 104 -8.90 -15.12 6.09
N ALA A 105 -9.44 -16.07 5.34
CA ALA A 105 -10.00 -15.79 4.02
C ALA A 105 -11.36 -16.48 3.82
N ASP A 106 -12.30 -15.75 3.23
CA ASP A 106 -13.60 -16.28 2.80
C ASP A 106 -13.94 -15.71 1.41
N ILE A 107 -13.62 -16.50 0.38
CA ILE A 107 -13.64 -16.09 -1.03
C ILE A 107 -14.60 -16.99 -1.80
N ASP A 108 -15.62 -16.39 -2.39
CA ASP A 108 -16.53 -17.08 -3.30
C ASP A 108 -15.77 -17.57 -4.55
N SER A 109 -16.31 -18.60 -5.21
CA SER A 109 -15.82 -19.06 -6.51
C SER A 109 -16.36 -18.22 -7.64
N ASP A 110 -15.71 -18.32 -8.80
CA ASP A 110 -16.21 -17.78 -10.07
C ASP A 110 -16.48 -16.25 -10.04
N LEU A 111 -15.65 -15.53 -9.32
CA LEU A 111 -15.66 -14.06 -9.32
C LEU A 111 -14.83 -13.55 -10.49
N ILE A 112 -15.47 -13.34 -11.63
CA ILE A 112 -14.81 -12.88 -12.86
C ILE A 112 -15.22 -11.44 -13.13
N ILE A 113 -14.23 -10.58 -13.39
CA ILE A 113 -14.42 -9.21 -13.83
C ILE A 113 -13.64 -8.95 -15.11
N THR A 114 -14.05 -7.96 -15.87
CA THR A 114 -13.27 -7.45 -17.00
C THR A 114 -12.32 -6.37 -16.48
N GLY A 115 -11.00 -6.59 -16.58
CA GLY A 115 -10.04 -5.65 -15.98
C GLY A 115 -8.59 -5.94 -16.33
N HIS A 116 -7.69 -5.16 -15.72
CA HIS A 116 -6.25 -5.31 -15.83
C HIS A 116 -5.71 -6.01 -14.58
N GLU A 117 -5.39 -7.30 -14.69
CA GLU A 117 -5.02 -8.16 -13.55
C GLU A 117 -3.85 -7.59 -12.73
N VAL A 118 -2.82 -7.07 -13.39
CA VAL A 118 -1.61 -6.57 -12.72
C VAL A 118 -1.93 -5.39 -11.80
N SER A 119 -2.74 -4.43 -12.26
CA SER A 119 -3.12 -3.28 -11.43
C SER A 119 -4.08 -3.66 -10.31
N LEU A 120 -5.01 -4.58 -10.55
CA LEU A 120 -5.91 -5.11 -9.53
C LEU A 120 -5.16 -5.86 -8.44
N ARG A 121 -4.25 -6.77 -8.83
CA ARG A 121 -3.36 -7.48 -7.89
C ARG A 121 -2.58 -6.50 -7.02
N ARG A 122 -2.00 -5.45 -7.62
CA ARG A 122 -1.26 -4.44 -6.91
C ARG A 122 -2.13 -3.59 -5.97
N ALA A 123 -3.37 -3.28 -6.38
CA ALA A 123 -4.32 -2.59 -5.50
C ALA A 123 -4.62 -3.42 -4.25
N VAL A 124 -4.90 -4.71 -4.40
CA VAL A 124 -5.12 -5.62 -3.27
C VAL A 124 -3.84 -5.77 -2.43
N THR A 125 -2.65 -5.88 -3.05
CA THR A 125 -1.36 -5.88 -2.35
C THR A 125 -1.23 -4.66 -1.43
N ASN A 126 -1.54 -3.45 -1.91
CA ASN A 126 -1.49 -2.24 -1.09
C ASN A 126 -2.43 -2.31 0.13
N LEU A 127 -3.61 -2.92 -0.01
CA LEU A 127 -4.54 -3.09 1.12
C LEU A 127 -4.03 -4.12 2.13
N ILE A 128 -3.51 -5.26 1.65
CA ILE A 128 -2.94 -6.31 2.53
C ILE A 128 -1.70 -5.79 3.26
N ASP A 129 -0.80 -5.09 2.57
CA ASP A 129 0.40 -4.49 3.18
C ASP A 129 0.02 -3.46 4.24
N ASN A 130 -0.99 -2.62 4.00
CA ASN A 130 -1.53 -1.72 5.02
C ASN A 130 -2.10 -2.50 6.22
N ALA A 131 -2.86 -3.56 5.98
CA ALA A 131 -3.39 -4.39 7.06
C ALA A 131 -2.26 -5.02 7.89
N ILE A 132 -1.22 -5.59 7.26
CA ILE A 132 -0.04 -6.16 7.94
C ILE A 132 0.70 -5.08 8.76
N LYS A 133 0.77 -3.87 8.22
CA LYS A 133 1.45 -2.74 8.86
C LYS A 133 0.77 -2.28 10.15
N PHE A 134 -0.55 -2.27 10.17
CA PHE A 134 -1.32 -1.64 11.23
C PHE A 134 -2.06 -2.61 12.14
N THR A 135 -2.24 -3.87 11.75
CA THR A 135 -2.91 -4.91 12.57
C THR A 135 -2.21 -5.13 13.91
N LYS A 136 -2.97 -5.57 14.89
CA LYS A 136 -2.44 -6.13 16.14
C LYS A 136 -2.09 -7.61 15.98
N SER A 137 -2.97 -8.39 15.33
CA SER A 137 -2.81 -9.85 15.25
C SER A 137 -3.61 -10.53 14.14
N THR A 138 -4.68 -9.90 13.60
CA THR A 138 -5.62 -10.62 12.73
C THR A 138 -6.01 -9.77 11.52
N ILE A 139 -5.98 -10.40 10.36
CA ILE A 139 -6.46 -9.85 9.09
C ILE A 139 -7.53 -10.80 8.54
N ASN A 140 -8.67 -10.25 8.14
CA ASN A 140 -9.72 -10.99 7.47
C ASN A 140 -9.88 -10.45 6.05
N ILE A 141 -9.85 -11.33 5.06
CA ILE A 141 -10.04 -10.98 3.64
C ILE A 141 -11.27 -11.72 3.14
N THR A 142 -12.25 -10.99 2.65
CA THR A 142 -13.44 -11.57 2.04
C THR A 142 -13.58 -11.10 0.61
N ALA A 143 -14.12 -11.96 -0.25
CA ALA A 143 -14.52 -11.60 -1.60
C ALA A 143 -15.85 -12.29 -1.90
N LYS A 144 -16.89 -11.50 -2.05
CA LYS A 144 -18.27 -11.99 -2.15
C LYS A 144 -18.99 -11.41 -3.35
N ARG A 145 -19.82 -12.25 -3.96
CA ARG A 145 -20.77 -11.79 -4.97
C ARG A 145 -21.97 -11.13 -4.28
N ASN A 146 -22.28 -9.91 -4.69
CA ASN A 146 -23.51 -9.22 -4.30
C ASN A 146 -24.22 -8.74 -5.57
N ASN A 147 -25.19 -9.51 -6.02
CA ASN A 147 -25.89 -9.31 -7.31
C ASN A 147 -24.89 -9.22 -8.48
N LEU A 148 -24.80 -8.03 -9.11
CA LEU A 148 -23.92 -7.75 -10.25
C LEU A 148 -22.54 -7.21 -9.84
N TYR A 149 -22.24 -7.24 -8.56
CA TYR A 149 -21.00 -6.68 -8.03
C TYR A 149 -20.18 -7.73 -7.28
N LEU A 150 -18.88 -7.60 -7.38
CA LEU A 150 -17.90 -8.21 -6.50
C LEU A 150 -17.57 -7.21 -5.39
N ILE A 151 -17.62 -7.66 -4.14
CA ILE A 151 -17.18 -6.88 -2.97
C ILE A 151 -15.96 -7.58 -2.39
N ILE A 152 -14.82 -6.90 -2.36
CA ILE A 152 -13.58 -7.36 -1.70
C ILE A 152 -13.40 -6.51 -0.45
N GLU A 153 -13.27 -7.16 0.70
CA GLU A 153 -12.98 -6.48 1.96
C GLU A 153 -11.69 -6.99 2.58
N VAL A 154 -10.86 -6.05 3.04
CA VAL A 154 -9.67 -6.33 3.85
C VAL A 154 -9.86 -5.63 5.18
N THR A 155 -9.98 -6.43 6.25
CA THR A 155 -10.20 -5.94 7.60
C THR A 155 -9.04 -6.32 8.51
N ASP A 156 -8.50 -5.37 9.25
CA ASP A 156 -7.52 -5.60 10.30
C ASP A 156 -8.08 -5.20 11.68
N ASN A 157 -7.58 -5.82 12.74
CA ASN A 157 -7.90 -5.49 14.12
C ASN A 157 -6.85 -4.53 14.74
N GLY A 158 -6.41 -3.56 13.96
CA GLY A 158 -5.28 -2.69 14.30
C GLY A 158 -5.62 -1.45 15.11
N ILE A 159 -4.84 -0.41 14.83
CA ILE A 159 -4.94 0.87 15.54
C ILE A 159 -6.16 1.70 15.16
N GLY A 160 -6.82 1.37 14.05
CA GLY A 160 -7.93 2.15 13.51
C GLY A 160 -7.50 3.50 12.93
N ILE A 161 -8.48 4.21 12.39
CA ILE A 161 -8.31 5.53 11.77
C ILE A 161 -9.35 6.46 12.39
N GLU A 162 -8.93 7.66 12.76
CA GLU A 162 -9.84 8.71 13.26
C GLU A 162 -10.85 9.11 12.17
N ALA A 163 -12.10 9.38 12.58
CA ALA A 163 -13.19 9.69 11.66
C ALA A 163 -12.88 10.88 10.72
N ASP A 164 -12.22 11.92 11.23
CA ASP A 164 -11.84 13.11 10.46
C ASP A 164 -10.83 12.80 9.35
N ASN A 165 -10.05 11.74 9.51
CA ASN A 165 -9.05 11.33 8.55
C ASN A 165 -9.62 10.44 7.43
N LEU A 166 -10.76 9.73 7.66
CA LEU A 166 -11.33 8.76 6.71
C LEU A 166 -11.63 9.36 5.33
N SER A 167 -12.03 10.62 5.26
CA SER A 167 -12.30 11.31 4.00
C SER A 167 -11.04 11.68 3.21
N GLN A 168 -9.88 11.65 3.85
CA GLN A 168 -8.62 12.14 3.29
C GLN A 168 -7.62 11.03 2.95
N ILE A 169 -7.78 9.81 3.50
CA ILE A 169 -6.80 8.71 3.35
C ILE A 169 -6.56 8.27 1.91
N PHE A 170 -7.48 8.56 1.00
CA PHE A 170 -7.35 8.29 -0.45
C PHE A 170 -6.72 9.46 -1.22
N ASN A 171 -6.42 10.59 -0.56
CA ASN A 171 -5.72 11.69 -1.20
C ASN A 171 -4.25 11.34 -1.42
N ARG A 172 -3.69 11.87 -2.49
CA ARG A 172 -2.30 11.69 -2.87
C ARG A 172 -1.37 12.17 -1.76
N MET A 173 -0.43 11.31 -1.34
CA MET A 173 0.58 11.57 -0.29
C MET A 173 0.00 11.91 1.10
N TYR A 174 -1.26 11.60 1.33
CA TYR A 174 -1.84 11.79 2.64
C TYR A 174 -1.37 10.72 3.63
N GLN A 175 -0.97 11.14 4.82
CA GLN A 175 -0.58 10.29 5.93
C GLN A 175 -1.16 10.84 7.23
N THR A 176 -1.67 9.95 8.07
CA THR A 176 -2.04 10.31 9.45
C THR A 176 -0.78 10.51 10.30
N GLU A 177 -0.85 11.30 11.36
CA GLU A 177 0.27 11.48 12.31
C GLU A 177 0.74 10.15 12.90
N GLN A 178 -0.19 9.25 13.19
CA GLN A 178 0.10 7.90 13.69
C GLN A 178 0.89 7.05 12.69
N SER A 179 0.67 7.23 11.39
CA SER A 179 1.41 6.52 10.35
C SER A 179 2.82 7.09 10.15
N ARG A 180 3.05 8.37 10.39
CA ARG A 180 4.36 9.03 10.33
C ARG A 180 5.27 8.64 11.50
N ASN A 181 4.72 8.43 12.68
CA ASN A 181 5.48 8.17 13.91
C ASN A 181 6.04 6.75 14.03
N LYS A 182 5.63 5.80 13.20
CA LYS A 182 6.23 4.46 13.18
C LYS A 182 7.57 4.49 12.44
N LYS A 183 8.68 4.56 13.20
CA LYS A 183 10.08 4.61 12.71
C LYS A 183 10.49 3.52 11.70
N SER A 184 9.76 2.43 11.61
CA SER A 184 10.09 1.30 10.72
C SER A 184 9.26 1.25 9.42
N ASN A 185 8.48 2.31 9.11
CA ASN A 185 7.44 2.14 8.11
C ASN A 185 7.24 3.39 7.25
N HIS A 186 8.14 3.55 6.30
CA HIS A 186 8.14 4.62 5.30
C HIS A 186 7.02 4.43 4.25
N GLY A 187 5.77 4.62 4.65
CA GLY A 187 4.69 4.74 3.66
C GLY A 187 4.60 6.18 3.18
N ILE A 188 4.46 6.43 1.90
CA ILE A 188 4.50 7.76 1.29
C ILE A 188 3.09 8.33 1.08
N GLY A 189 2.05 7.57 1.46
CA GLY A 189 0.66 7.97 1.20
C GLY A 189 0.23 7.83 -0.26
N LEU A 190 0.94 7.03 -1.07
CA LEU A 190 0.57 6.75 -2.45
C LEU A 190 -0.20 5.44 -2.62
N GLY A 191 -0.11 4.51 -1.66
CA GLY A 191 -0.74 3.19 -1.79
C GLY A 191 -2.25 3.24 -1.90
N LEU A 192 -2.94 3.94 -0.99
CA LEU A 192 -4.40 4.07 -1.03
C LEU A 192 -4.88 4.95 -2.19
N TYR A 193 -4.13 5.99 -2.55
CA TYR A 193 -4.40 6.76 -3.75
C TYR A 193 -4.33 5.89 -5.01
N PHE A 194 -3.32 5.01 -5.12
CA PHE A 194 -3.21 4.05 -6.22
C PHE A 194 -4.43 3.11 -6.25
N VAL A 195 -4.84 2.57 -5.08
CA VAL A 195 -6.04 1.71 -5.00
C VAL A 195 -7.27 2.44 -5.51
N ASP A 196 -7.50 3.67 -5.07
CA ASP A 196 -8.61 4.52 -5.52
C ASP A 196 -8.62 4.66 -7.04
N LYS A 197 -7.47 5.00 -7.64
CA LYS A 197 -7.35 5.14 -9.10
C LYS A 197 -7.62 3.86 -9.85
N VAL A 198 -7.04 2.74 -9.41
CA VAL A 198 -7.28 1.43 -10.03
C VAL A 198 -8.76 1.06 -9.96
N VAL A 199 -9.38 1.20 -8.80
CA VAL A 199 -10.79 0.85 -8.60
C VAL A 199 -11.70 1.70 -9.50
N HIS A 200 -11.46 3.00 -9.59
CA HIS A 200 -12.21 3.89 -10.49
C HIS A 200 -12.03 3.55 -11.97
N LEU A 201 -10.82 3.18 -12.39
CA LEU A 201 -10.56 2.73 -13.77
C LEU A 201 -11.30 1.43 -14.12
N HIS A 202 -11.67 0.64 -13.12
CA HIS A 202 -12.47 -0.57 -13.26
C HIS A 202 -13.96 -0.32 -12.97
N HIS A 203 -14.41 0.95 -13.03
CA HIS A 203 -15.80 1.36 -12.80
C HIS A 203 -16.34 0.96 -11.43
N GLY A 204 -15.47 0.83 -10.45
CA GLY A 204 -15.79 0.47 -9.07
C GLY A 204 -15.74 1.64 -8.11
N THR A 205 -15.91 1.31 -6.84
CA THR A 205 -15.80 2.25 -5.71
C THR A 205 -14.98 1.62 -4.58
N ILE A 206 -14.24 2.46 -3.85
CA ILE A 206 -13.56 2.06 -2.63
C ILE A 206 -14.09 2.89 -1.46
N THR A 207 -14.28 2.23 -0.32
CA THR A 207 -14.68 2.88 0.94
C THR A 207 -13.82 2.36 2.08
N ALA A 208 -13.77 3.13 3.17
CA ALA A 208 -13.15 2.72 4.41
C ALA A 208 -14.12 2.89 5.58
N LYS A 209 -14.14 1.90 6.48
CA LYS A 209 -14.79 1.97 7.78
C LYS A 209 -13.77 1.67 8.85
N SER A 210 -13.74 2.44 9.91
CA SER A 210 -12.78 2.24 10.97
C SER A 210 -13.30 2.73 12.30
N GLU A 211 -12.85 2.08 13.35
CA GLU A 211 -13.02 2.51 14.74
C GLU A 211 -11.65 2.55 15.41
N LEU A 212 -11.31 3.71 15.97
CA LEU A 212 -9.99 3.95 16.55
C LEU A 212 -9.70 2.93 17.66
N GLY A 213 -8.56 2.26 17.57
CA GLY A 213 -8.12 1.24 18.51
C GLY A 213 -8.78 -0.14 18.33
N VAL A 214 -9.73 -0.30 17.39
CA VAL A 214 -10.52 -1.54 17.24
C VAL A 214 -10.26 -2.21 15.89
N PHE A 215 -10.57 -1.54 14.77
CA PHE A 215 -10.43 -2.13 13.44
C PHE A 215 -10.33 -1.09 12.32
N THR A 216 -9.86 -1.53 11.16
CA THR A 216 -10.04 -0.85 9.86
C THR A 216 -10.51 -1.86 8.82
N THR A 217 -11.50 -1.50 8.03
CA THR A 217 -11.99 -2.26 6.87
C THR A 217 -11.91 -1.38 5.64
N PHE A 218 -11.20 -1.83 4.61
CA PHE A 218 -11.26 -1.29 3.25
C PHE A 218 -12.15 -2.19 2.40
N SER A 219 -13.11 -1.58 1.69
CA SER A 219 -14.10 -2.29 0.88
C SER A 219 -14.05 -1.79 -0.55
N ILE A 220 -13.69 -2.69 -1.49
CA ILE A 220 -13.68 -2.45 -2.93
C ILE A 220 -14.94 -3.09 -3.52
N THR A 221 -15.70 -2.32 -4.30
CA THR A 221 -16.85 -2.83 -5.07
C THR A 221 -16.56 -2.69 -6.55
N LEU A 222 -16.60 -3.80 -7.30
CA LEU A 222 -16.34 -3.85 -8.74
C LEU A 222 -17.53 -4.50 -9.47
N PRO A 223 -17.90 -4.05 -10.70
CA PRO A 223 -18.89 -4.75 -11.49
C PRO A 223 -18.37 -6.13 -11.92
N LEU A 224 -19.22 -7.17 -11.81
CA LEU A 224 -18.95 -8.49 -12.37
C LEU A 224 -19.20 -8.49 -13.87
N SER A 225 -18.48 -9.35 -14.60
CA SER A 225 -18.66 -9.57 -16.03
C SER A 225 -19.81 -10.52 -16.32
#